data_8bb1ee5691d11ea89f45f1d50dfd06c8
#
_entry.id   8bb1ee5691d11ea89f45f1d50dfd06c8
#
_cell.length_a   1.000
_cell.length_b   1.000
_cell.length_c   1.000
_cell.angle_alpha   90.00
_cell.angle_beta   90.00
_cell.angle_gamma   90.00
#
_symmetry.space_group_name_H-M   'P 1'
#
loop_
_entity.id
_entity.type
_entity.pdbx_description
1 polymer ?
#
loop_
_entity_poly.entity_id
_entity_poly.type
_entity_poly.pdbx_seq_one_letter_code
_entity_poly.pdbx_strand_id
1 'polypeptide(L)'
;MVMNHIQISEHELKTEVFTPEVVNYLLEMTRKFRERRDQLLQERQTRQTLFNTGSRPDFLPETSEIRDSSWIVAEPPADLNDRRVEITGPVDRKMMINALNSGAKVFMADFEDSTSPTWNNIVRGQINVRDAVYQNLSLTQDGKDYNLKEKTATLMVRPRGWHLPENHIIIDGSPAPASLIDFGLTVFHTAEAALARESGCYFYLPKLESHLE
;
A
#
# COMPACT_ATOMS: atom_id res chain seq x y z
N MET A 1 12.73 10.94 -25.33
CA MET A 1 11.58 11.87 -25.52
C MET A 1 10.34 11.33 -24.78
N VAL A 2 10.42 11.03 -23.46
CA VAL A 2 9.31 10.44 -22.65
C VAL A 2 9.00 11.27 -21.39
N MET A 3 9.65 12.40 -21.18
CA MET A 3 9.56 13.16 -19.91
C MET A 3 8.36 14.12 -19.78
N ASN A 4 7.45 14.20 -20.73
CA ASN A 4 6.32 15.16 -20.65
C ASN A 4 5.02 14.58 -20.04
N HIS A 5 5.00 13.30 -19.64
CA HIS A 5 3.78 12.64 -19.19
C HIS A 5 3.67 12.45 -17.68
N ILE A 6 4.74 12.66 -16.94
CA ILE A 6 4.76 12.57 -15.46
C ILE A 6 5.48 13.77 -14.86
N GLN A 7 4.83 14.39 -13.89
CA GLN A 7 5.40 15.44 -13.07
C GLN A 7 5.37 14.98 -11.61
N ILE A 8 6.50 15.06 -10.94
CA ILE A 8 6.64 14.67 -9.53
C ILE A 8 7.16 15.88 -8.79
N SER A 9 6.47 16.28 -7.72
CA SER A 9 6.85 17.39 -6.86
C SER A 9 8.26 17.22 -6.27
N GLU A 10 8.93 18.34 -6.00
CA GLU A 10 10.28 18.32 -5.43
C GLU A 10 10.27 17.77 -4.00
N HIS A 11 11.32 17.01 -3.70
CA HIS A 11 11.63 16.47 -2.38
C HIS A 11 13.11 16.10 -2.33
N GLU A 12 13.77 16.25 -1.18
CA GLU A 12 15.20 15.94 -1.01
C GLU A 12 15.56 14.48 -1.35
N LEU A 13 14.63 13.55 -1.12
CA LEU A 13 14.79 12.12 -1.37
C LEU A 13 14.16 11.67 -2.70
N LYS A 14 13.74 12.60 -3.57
CA LYS A 14 13.04 12.31 -4.82
C LYS A 14 13.83 11.34 -5.71
N THR A 15 15.11 11.58 -5.90
CA THR A 15 15.96 10.76 -6.79
C THR A 15 16.22 9.37 -6.24
N GLU A 16 16.09 9.18 -4.93
CA GLU A 16 16.25 7.89 -4.28
C GLU A 16 15.01 7.00 -4.45
N VAL A 17 13.82 7.60 -4.40
CA VAL A 17 12.54 6.89 -4.51
C VAL A 17 12.09 6.74 -5.95
N PHE A 18 12.29 7.78 -6.78
CA PHE A 18 11.78 7.87 -8.15
C PHE A 18 12.92 7.79 -9.17
N THR A 19 13.56 6.63 -9.26
CA THR A 19 14.52 6.39 -10.35
C THR A 19 13.81 6.37 -11.70
N PRO A 20 14.54 6.51 -12.83
CA PRO A 20 13.91 6.44 -14.16
C PRO A 20 13.09 5.16 -14.39
N GLU A 21 13.54 4.03 -13.88
CA GLU A 21 12.86 2.74 -13.98
C GLU A 21 11.55 2.74 -13.18
N VAL A 22 11.57 3.26 -11.94
CA VAL A 22 10.38 3.44 -11.10
C VAL A 22 9.37 4.35 -11.79
N VAL A 23 9.83 5.48 -12.32
CA VAL A 23 8.98 6.45 -13.02
C VAL A 23 8.27 5.79 -14.21
N ASN A 24 8.99 5.02 -15.02
CA ASN A 24 8.40 4.29 -16.15
C ASN A 24 7.38 3.24 -15.67
N TYR A 25 7.72 2.48 -14.63
CA TYR A 25 6.83 1.48 -14.05
C TYR A 25 5.52 2.10 -13.53
N LEU A 26 5.60 3.20 -12.78
CA LEU A 26 4.42 3.91 -12.25
C LEU A 26 3.56 4.49 -13.38
N LEU A 27 4.19 5.00 -14.43
CA LEU A 27 3.51 5.53 -15.61
C LEU A 27 2.70 4.43 -16.32
N GLU A 28 3.33 3.29 -16.62
CA GLU A 28 2.68 2.15 -17.26
C GLU A 28 1.54 1.57 -16.41
N MET A 29 1.79 1.37 -15.12
CA MET A 29 0.80 0.85 -14.18
C MET A 29 -0.41 1.80 -14.08
N THR A 30 -0.17 3.10 -13.93
CA THR A 30 -1.24 4.08 -13.82
C THR A 30 -2.07 4.13 -15.10
N ARG A 31 -1.46 4.13 -16.27
CA ARG A 31 -2.16 4.10 -17.56
C ARG A 31 -3.00 2.84 -17.74
N LYS A 32 -2.48 1.71 -17.30
CA LYS A 32 -3.17 0.42 -17.42
C LYS A 32 -4.42 0.32 -16.55
N PHE A 33 -4.40 0.89 -15.35
CA PHE A 33 -5.45 0.66 -14.36
C PHE A 33 -6.35 1.86 -14.06
N ARG A 34 -5.96 3.09 -14.43
CA ARG A 34 -6.71 4.32 -14.11
C ARG A 34 -8.15 4.27 -14.63
N GLU A 35 -8.35 3.94 -15.89
CA GLU A 35 -9.68 3.93 -16.50
C GLU A 35 -10.61 2.96 -15.77
N ARG A 36 -10.13 1.74 -15.51
CA ARG A 36 -10.92 0.74 -14.77
C ARG A 36 -11.23 1.18 -13.34
N ARG A 37 -10.25 1.76 -12.66
CA ARG A 37 -10.45 2.33 -11.32
C ARG A 37 -11.54 3.41 -11.34
N ASP A 38 -11.47 4.33 -12.27
CA ASP A 38 -12.42 5.45 -12.35
C ASP A 38 -13.85 4.96 -12.66
N GLN A 39 -13.99 3.93 -13.48
CA GLN A 39 -15.27 3.24 -13.73
C GLN A 39 -15.82 2.64 -12.41
N LEU A 40 -15.00 1.91 -11.65
CA LEU A 40 -15.41 1.30 -10.38
C LEU A 40 -15.81 2.34 -9.33
N LEU A 41 -15.10 3.47 -9.26
CA LEU A 41 -15.51 4.58 -8.40
C LEU A 41 -16.84 5.22 -8.83
N GLN A 42 -17.10 5.29 -10.13
CA GLN A 42 -18.40 5.74 -10.63
C GLN A 42 -19.52 4.75 -10.28
N GLU A 43 -19.24 3.45 -10.32
CA GLU A 43 -20.19 2.41 -9.89
C GLU A 43 -20.56 2.52 -8.40
N ARG A 44 -19.62 2.96 -7.53
CA ARG A 44 -19.94 3.29 -6.13
C ARG A 44 -21.02 4.36 -6.02
N GLN A 45 -20.93 5.44 -6.82
CA GLN A 45 -21.92 6.52 -6.82
C GLN A 45 -23.30 6.02 -7.26
N THR A 46 -23.33 5.18 -8.28
CA THR A 46 -24.56 4.55 -8.77
C THR A 46 -25.19 3.67 -7.68
N ARG A 47 -24.39 2.84 -7.02
CA ARG A 47 -24.84 1.98 -5.92
C ARG A 47 -25.35 2.81 -4.74
N GLN A 48 -24.66 3.89 -4.35
CA GLN A 48 -25.10 4.77 -3.30
C GLN A 48 -26.46 5.40 -3.61
N THR A 49 -26.71 5.78 -4.86
CA THR A 49 -28.00 6.30 -5.31
C THR A 49 -29.12 5.26 -5.12
N LEU A 50 -28.86 3.99 -5.43
CA LEU A 50 -29.83 2.90 -5.19
C LEU A 50 -30.08 2.71 -3.68
N PHE A 51 -29.07 2.77 -2.84
CA PHE A 51 -29.25 2.68 -1.39
C PHE A 51 -30.09 3.84 -0.85
N ASN A 52 -29.87 5.05 -1.35
CA ASN A 52 -30.66 6.23 -0.97
C ASN A 52 -32.14 6.11 -1.36
N THR A 53 -32.47 5.26 -2.35
CA THR A 53 -33.87 4.97 -2.76
C THR A 53 -34.47 3.73 -2.05
N GLY A 54 -33.74 3.16 -1.07
CA GLY A 54 -34.25 2.08 -0.23
C GLY A 54 -33.76 0.67 -0.61
N SER A 55 -32.92 0.53 -1.63
CA SER A 55 -32.24 -0.74 -1.91
C SER A 55 -31.33 -1.13 -0.75
N ARG A 56 -31.16 -2.43 -0.50
CA ARG A 56 -30.27 -2.92 0.55
C ARG A 56 -29.12 -3.71 -0.08
N PRO A 57 -27.93 -3.70 0.56
CA PRO A 57 -26.84 -4.58 0.16
C PRO A 57 -27.26 -6.04 0.25
N ASP A 58 -26.92 -6.80 -0.77
CA ASP A 58 -27.11 -8.25 -0.83
C ASP A 58 -25.97 -8.89 -1.62
N PHE A 59 -25.86 -10.20 -1.57
CA PHE A 59 -24.90 -10.94 -2.37
C PHE A 59 -25.25 -10.83 -3.86
N LEU A 60 -24.21 -10.72 -4.68
CA LEU A 60 -24.36 -10.63 -6.12
C LEU A 60 -24.88 -11.95 -6.71
N PRO A 61 -25.94 -11.95 -7.50
CA PRO A 61 -26.49 -13.19 -8.10
C PRO A 61 -25.47 -13.94 -8.94
N GLU A 62 -24.61 -13.22 -9.70
CA GLU A 62 -23.57 -13.79 -10.55
C GLU A 62 -22.46 -14.51 -9.80
N THR A 63 -22.35 -14.33 -8.49
CA THR A 63 -21.37 -15.03 -7.65
C THR A 63 -21.95 -16.21 -6.88
N SER A 64 -23.22 -16.60 -7.11
CA SER A 64 -23.88 -17.69 -6.38
C SER A 64 -23.16 -19.02 -6.55
N GLU A 65 -22.75 -19.37 -7.77
CA GLU A 65 -22.03 -20.61 -8.04
C GLU A 65 -20.72 -20.71 -7.24
N ILE A 66 -20.01 -19.61 -7.05
CA ILE A 66 -18.80 -19.56 -6.21
C ILE A 66 -19.16 -19.83 -4.76
N ARG A 67 -20.18 -19.13 -4.22
CA ARG A 67 -20.62 -19.30 -2.82
C ARG A 67 -21.13 -20.70 -2.52
N ASP A 68 -21.79 -21.33 -3.49
CA ASP A 68 -22.40 -22.66 -3.35
C ASP A 68 -21.40 -23.79 -3.63
N SER A 69 -20.20 -23.47 -4.12
CA SER A 69 -19.15 -24.44 -4.42
C SER A 69 -18.32 -24.79 -3.18
N SER A 70 -17.57 -25.87 -3.26
CA SER A 70 -16.69 -26.35 -2.18
C SER A 70 -15.26 -25.75 -2.24
N TRP A 71 -15.11 -24.51 -2.71
CA TRP A 71 -13.81 -23.85 -2.75
C TRP A 71 -13.26 -23.58 -1.35
N ILE A 72 -11.94 -23.56 -1.21
CA ILE A 72 -11.22 -23.15 -0.01
C ILE A 72 -10.19 -22.10 -0.37
N VAL A 73 -9.88 -21.23 0.59
CA VAL A 73 -8.80 -20.24 0.46
C VAL A 73 -7.45 -20.97 0.43
N ALA A 74 -6.51 -20.47 -0.37
CA ALA A 74 -5.13 -20.96 -0.35
C ALA A 74 -4.50 -20.82 1.04
N GLU A 75 -3.60 -21.76 1.37
CA GLU A 75 -2.82 -21.67 2.61
C GLU A 75 -2.04 -20.35 2.68
N PRO A 76 -2.02 -19.68 3.86
CA PRO A 76 -1.23 -18.47 4.03
C PRO A 76 0.28 -18.78 3.90
N PRO A 77 1.10 -17.80 3.52
CA PRO A 77 2.57 -17.93 3.63
C PRO A 77 3.01 -18.26 5.05
N ALA A 78 4.14 -18.96 5.18
CA ALA A 78 4.60 -19.50 6.46
C ALA A 78 4.76 -18.45 7.56
N ASP A 79 5.22 -17.25 7.22
CA ASP A 79 5.42 -16.13 8.14
C ASP A 79 4.11 -15.39 8.50
N LEU A 80 2.99 -15.76 7.88
CA LEU A 80 1.63 -15.30 8.21
C LEU A 80 0.74 -16.38 8.85
N ASN A 81 1.26 -17.56 9.16
CA ASN A 81 0.49 -18.62 9.79
C ASN A 81 0.01 -18.26 11.20
N ASP A 82 0.78 -17.47 11.94
CA ASP A 82 0.36 -16.95 13.25
C ASP A 82 0.19 -15.44 13.18
N ARG A 83 -1.06 -14.97 13.07
CA ARG A 83 -1.45 -13.58 13.03
C ARG A 83 -2.12 -13.09 14.32
N ARG A 84 -2.02 -13.86 15.37
CA ARG A 84 -2.55 -13.46 16.68
C ARG A 84 -1.72 -12.34 17.26
N VAL A 85 -2.27 -11.19 17.32
CA VAL A 85 -1.79 -9.84 17.52
C VAL A 85 -1.12 -9.28 16.26
N GLU A 86 -1.92 -8.57 15.52
CA GLU A 86 -1.51 -7.61 14.50
C GLU A 86 -1.62 -6.21 15.07
N ILE A 87 -0.62 -5.38 14.83
CA ILE A 87 -0.67 -3.98 15.23
C ILE A 87 -0.56 -3.08 14.01
N THR A 88 -1.15 -1.91 14.11
CA THR A 88 -1.15 -0.89 13.04
C THR A 88 -0.45 0.37 13.54
N GLY A 89 0.28 1.03 12.68
CA GLY A 89 0.89 2.32 12.97
C GLY A 89 1.36 3.05 11.74
N PRO A 90 1.70 4.34 11.88
CA PRO A 90 2.14 5.17 10.77
C PRO A 90 3.49 4.71 10.21
N VAL A 91 3.79 5.18 8.99
CA VAL A 91 5.07 4.91 8.31
C VAL A 91 6.20 5.82 8.80
N ASP A 92 6.06 6.41 9.97
CA ASP A 92 7.13 7.15 10.66
C ASP A 92 8.26 6.22 11.10
N ARG A 93 9.50 6.63 10.88
CA ARG A 93 10.69 5.79 11.09
C ARG A 93 10.79 5.22 12.51
N LYS A 94 10.60 6.07 13.52
CA LYS A 94 10.67 5.63 14.94
C LYS A 94 9.51 4.71 15.31
N MET A 95 8.32 5.07 14.85
CA MET A 95 7.12 4.26 15.12
C MET A 95 7.23 2.89 14.47
N MET A 96 7.73 2.79 13.24
CA MET A 96 7.95 1.52 12.56
C MET A 96 8.97 0.64 13.30
N ILE A 97 10.11 1.20 13.74
CA ILE A 97 11.10 0.43 14.53
C ILE A 97 10.46 -0.12 15.80
N ASN A 98 9.73 0.70 16.53
CA ASN A 98 9.07 0.29 17.77
C ASN A 98 8.01 -0.79 17.50
N ALA A 99 7.20 -0.63 16.47
CA ALA A 99 6.15 -1.58 16.11
C ALA A 99 6.73 -2.93 15.66
N LEU A 100 7.72 -2.91 14.78
CA LEU A 100 8.41 -4.13 14.33
C LEU A 100 9.07 -4.89 15.48
N ASN A 101 9.57 -4.17 16.49
CA ASN A 101 10.22 -4.72 17.67
C ASN A 101 9.27 -5.09 18.82
N SER A 102 7.98 -4.83 18.69
CA SER A 102 7.00 -4.93 19.80
C SER A 102 6.75 -6.36 20.31
N GLY A 103 7.04 -7.36 19.48
CA GLY A 103 6.67 -8.76 19.73
C GLY A 103 5.31 -9.15 19.14
N ALA A 104 4.59 -8.23 18.50
CA ALA A 104 3.44 -8.58 17.66
C ALA A 104 3.85 -9.51 16.53
N LYS A 105 2.92 -10.29 16.01
CA LYS A 105 3.20 -11.21 14.90
C LYS A 105 3.26 -10.50 13.56
N VAL A 106 2.38 -9.52 13.38
CA VAL A 106 2.30 -8.70 12.16
C VAL A 106 2.28 -7.22 12.56
N PHE A 107 2.98 -6.41 11.78
CA PHE A 107 2.88 -4.96 11.82
C PHE A 107 2.36 -4.46 10.47
N MET A 108 1.23 -3.76 10.48
CA MET A 108 0.69 -3.08 9.32
C MET A 108 1.18 -1.63 9.29
N ALA A 109 2.13 -1.36 8.40
CA ALA A 109 2.61 -0.02 8.09
C ALA A 109 1.55 0.69 7.24
N ASP A 110 0.98 1.74 7.78
CA ASP A 110 -0.28 2.29 7.31
C ASP A 110 -0.12 3.68 6.69
N PHE A 111 -0.19 3.74 5.37
CA PHE A 111 -0.26 5.00 4.61
C PHE A 111 -1.66 5.62 4.59
N GLU A 112 -2.70 4.86 4.96
CA GLU A 112 -4.11 5.26 4.83
C GLU A 112 -4.58 6.09 6.04
N ASP A 113 -4.87 5.45 7.16
CA ASP A 113 -5.54 6.11 8.30
C ASP A 113 -4.56 6.62 9.36
N SER A 114 -3.37 6.02 9.50
CA SER A 114 -2.41 6.36 10.55
C SER A 114 -1.35 7.37 10.13
N THR A 115 -1.26 7.69 8.84
CA THR A 115 -0.25 8.63 8.29
C THR A 115 -0.94 9.85 7.70
N SER A 116 -0.57 11.05 8.17
CA SER A 116 -0.97 12.29 7.49
C SER A 116 -0.34 12.31 6.09
N PRO A 117 -1.14 12.46 5.00
CA PRO A 117 -0.67 12.28 3.63
C PRO A 117 0.07 13.50 3.07
N THR A 118 0.96 14.09 3.87
CA THR A 118 1.88 15.11 3.37
C THR A 118 2.92 14.47 2.46
N TRP A 119 3.39 15.22 1.45
CA TRP A 119 4.40 14.71 0.53
C TRP A 119 5.65 14.16 1.24
N ASN A 120 6.11 14.89 2.26
CA ASN A 120 7.24 14.44 3.08
C ASN A 120 6.98 13.08 3.76
N ASN A 121 5.81 12.89 4.35
CA ASN A 121 5.47 11.63 5.03
C ASN A 121 5.35 10.47 4.03
N ILE A 122 4.78 10.72 2.85
CA ILE A 122 4.64 9.69 1.82
C ILE A 122 6.01 9.26 1.29
N VAL A 123 6.87 10.19 0.89
CA VAL A 123 8.20 9.87 0.35
C VAL A 123 9.07 9.18 1.41
N ARG A 124 9.14 9.74 2.63
CA ARG A 124 9.90 9.12 3.73
C ARG A 124 9.33 7.77 4.15
N GLY A 125 8.01 7.62 4.12
CA GLY A 125 7.33 6.37 4.42
C GLY A 125 7.76 5.24 3.48
N GLN A 126 7.86 5.51 2.18
CA GLN A 126 8.35 4.52 1.20
C GLN A 126 9.79 4.08 1.49
N ILE A 127 10.66 5.03 1.84
CA ILE A 127 12.03 4.69 2.27
C ILE A 127 12.03 3.86 3.55
N ASN A 128 11.20 4.23 4.52
CA ASN A 128 11.12 3.50 5.79
C ASN A 128 10.62 2.06 5.59
N VAL A 129 9.64 1.84 4.71
CA VAL A 129 9.15 0.51 4.34
C VAL A 129 10.27 -0.28 3.65
N ARG A 130 10.96 0.31 2.68
CA ARG A 130 12.11 -0.30 2.01
C ARG A 130 13.18 -0.69 3.02
N ASP A 131 13.62 0.25 3.85
CA ASP A 131 14.67 0.02 4.84
C ASP A 131 14.28 -1.06 5.85
N ALA A 132 12.99 -1.17 6.21
CA ALA A 132 12.48 -2.23 7.07
C ALA A 132 12.62 -3.62 6.43
N VAL A 133 12.27 -3.76 5.15
CA VAL A 133 12.41 -5.02 4.41
C VAL A 133 13.87 -5.41 4.27
N TYR A 134 14.76 -4.43 4.01
CA TYR A 134 16.21 -4.66 3.94
C TYR A 134 16.87 -4.83 5.32
N GLN A 135 16.12 -4.75 6.44
CA GLN A 135 16.62 -4.87 7.82
C GLN A 135 17.69 -3.84 8.20
N ASN A 136 17.68 -2.69 7.57
CA ASN A 136 18.60 -1.59 7.85
C ASN A 136 17.91 -0.35 8.42
N LEU A 137 16.61 -0.46 8.78
CA LEU A 137 15.85 0.62 9.40
C LEU A 137 16.42 0.94 10.78
N SER A 138 17.03 2.10 10.91
CA SER A 138 17.64 2.60 12.15
C SER A 138 17.44 4.10 12.32
N LEU A 139 17.49 4.60 13.53
CA LEU A 139 17.36 6.02 13.86
C LEU A 139 18.17 6.36 15.11
N THR A 140 18.97 7.42 15.03
CA THR A 140 19.56 8.07 16.22
C THR A 140 18.78 9.35 16.51
N GLN A 141 18.16 9.45 17.66
CA GLN A 141 17.40 10.62 18.08
C GLN A 141 17.59 10.88 19.57
N ASP A 142 17.84 12.13 19.94
CA ASP A 142 18.02 12.58 21.34
C ASP A 142 19.06 11.74 22.12
N GLY A 143 20.16 11.37 21.44
CA GLY A 143 21.23 10.55 21.99
C GLY A 143 20.87 9.08 22.24
N LYS A 144 19.77 8.60 21.68
CA LYS A 144 19.33 7.20 21.73
C LYS A 144 19.33 6.60 20.34
N ASP A 145 19.81 5.36 20.25
CA ASP A 145 19.78 4.57 19.03
C ASP A 145 18.57 3.63 19.04
N TYR A 146 17.84 3.66 17.94
CA TYR A 146 16.73 2.77 17.65
C TYR A 146 17.14 1.89 16.48
N ASN A 147 17.15 0.59 16.66
CA ASN A 147 17.52 -0.39 15.66
C ASN A 147 16.49 -1.52 15.62
N LEU A 148 16.36 -2.18 14.48
CA LEU A 148 15.59 -3.42 14.41
C LEU A 148 16.29 -4.53 15.22
N LYS A 149 15.48 -5.35 15.88
CA LYS A 149 15.93 -6.59 16.51
C LYS A 149 16.12 -7.66 15.42
N GLU A 150 16.84 -8.72 15.75
CA GLU A 150 17.01 -9.88 14.86
C GLU A 150 15.67 -10.49 14.43
N LYS A 151 14.74 -10.59 15.39
CA LYS A 151 13.37 -11.05 15.11
C LYS A 151 12.38 -9.90 15.24
N THR A 152 11.74 -9.56 14.13
CA THR A 152 10.72 -8.52 14.02
C THR A 152 9.35 -9.12 13.70
N ALA A 153 8.29 -8.32 13.85
CA ALA A 153 6.99 -8.63 13.27
C ALA A 153 7.09 -8.74 11.74
N THR A 154 6.25 -9.60 11.14
CA THR A 154 6.09 -9.63 9.68
C THR A 154 5.48 -8.32 9.21
N LEU A 155 6.09 -7.68 8.22
CA LEU A 155 5.63 -6.40 7.69
C LEU A 155 4.49 -6.60 6.70
N MET A 156 3.41 -5.88 6.88
CA MET A 156 2.32 -5.71 5.93
C MET A 156 2.16 -4.23 5.64
N VAL A 157 1.77 -3.85 4.44
CA VAL A 157 1.56 -2.45 4.06
C VAL A 157 0.09 -2.21 3.74
N ARG A 158 -0.47 -1.14 4.31
CA ARG A 158 -1.78 -0.64 3.91
C ARG A 158 -1.59 0.59 3.01
N PRO A 159 -1.75 0.44 1.69
CA PRO A 159 -1.72 1.59 0.78
C PRO A 159 -2.93 2.48 1.01
N ARG A 160 -2.87 3.72 0.56
CA ARG A 160 -4.03 4.62 0.59
C ARG A 160 -5.20 4.07 -0.22
N GLY A 161 -6.40 4.46 0.19
CA GLY A 161 -7.64 3.97 -0.40
C GLY A 161 -7.74 4.26 -1.90
N TRP A 162 -8.47 3.39 -2.57
CA TRP A 162 -8.71 3.39 -4.01
C TRP A 162 -9.24 4.72 -4.57
N HIS A 163 -9.96 5.48 -3.73
CA HIS A 163 -10.58 6.76 -4.07
C HIS A 163 -9.65 7.98 -3.91
N LEU A 164 -8.51 7.84 -3.23
CA LEU A 164 -7.62 8.97 -2.92
C LEU A 164 -6.69 9.30 -4.10
N PRO A 165 -6.51 10.60 -4.43
CA PRO A 165 -5.51 11.06 -5.38
C PRO A 165 -4.17 11.31 -4.69
N GLU A 166 -3.07 11.18 -5.43
CA GLU A 166 -1.75 11.70 -5.07
C GLU A 166 -1.46 12.95 -5.89
N ASN A 167 -1.73 14.11 -5.28
CA ASN A 167 -1.66 15.40 -5.95
C ASN A 167 -0.23 15.87 -6.26
N HIS A 168 0.79 15.26 -5.67
CA HIS A 168 2.19 15.58 -5.92
C HIS A 168 2.78 14.81 -7.11
N ILE A 169 2.00 13.87 -7.68
CA ILE A 169 2.35 13.12 -8.88
C ILE A 169 1.27 13.27 -9.92
N ILE A 170 1.59 13.99 -10.99
CA ILE A 170 0.67 14.22 -12.11
C ILE A 170 1.08 13.33 -13.26
N ILE A 171 0.19 12.49 -13.73
CA ILE A 171 0.39 11.58 -14.87
C ILE A 171 -0.66 11.89 -15.94
N ASP A 172 -0.19 12.21 -17.16
CA ASP A 172 -1.04 12.59 -18.29
C ASP A 172 -2.04 13.72 -17.93
N GLY A 173 -1.55 14.72 -17.18
CA GLY A 173 -2.31 15.92 -16.80
C GLY A 173 -3.28 15.74 -15.62
N SER A 174 -3.31 14.58 -14.96
CA SER A 174 -4.20 14.31 -13.83
C SER A 174 -3.44 13.72 -12.64
N PRO A 175 -3.88 13.98 -11.39
CA PRO A 175 -3.29 13.34 -10.21
C PRO A 175 -3.28 11.81 -10.34
N ALA A 176 -2.18 11.20 -9.90
CA ALA A 176 -2.08 9.75 -9.88
C ALA A 176 -3.00 9.14 -8.81
N PRO A 177 -3.55 7.92 -8.98
CA PRO A 177 -4.22 7.21 -7.92
C PRO A 177 -3.24 6.88 -6.78
N ALA A 178 -3.50 7.36 -5.57
CA ALA A 178 -2.59 7.19 -4.43
C ALA A 178 -2.32 5.72 -4.11
N SER A 179 -3.34 4.87 -4.22
CA SER A 179 -3.21 3.42 -4.01
C SER A 179 -2.21 2.76 -4.96
N LEU A 180 -2.24 3.14 -6.25
CA LEU A 180 -1.31 2.61 -7.24
C LEU A 180 0.12 3.10 -7.00
N ILE A 181 0.29 4.34 -6.52
CA ILE A 181 1.61 4.87 -6.15
C ILE A 181 2.16 4.12 -4.95
N ASP A 182 1.40 4.00 -3.87
CA ASP A 182 1.86 3.34 -2.64
C ASP A 182 2.17 1.86 -2.89
N PHE A 183 1.28 1.15 -3.58
CA PHE A 183 1.48 -0.25 -3.98
C PHE A 183 2.70 -0.40 -4.89
N GLY A 184 2.75 0.39 -5.95
CA GLY A 184 3.80 0.27 -6.96
C GLY A 184 5.20 0.56 -6.40
N LEU A 185 5.35 1.61 -5.60
CA LEU A 185 6.62 1.93 -4.95
C LEU A 185 7.04 0.81 -3.98
N THR A 186 6.11 0.33 -3.15
CA THR A 186 6.40 -0.78 -2.24
C THR A 186 6.87 -2.01 -2.99
N VAL A 187 6.12 -2.48 -4.00
CA VAL A 187 6.49 -3.67 -4.77
C VAL A 187 7.83 -3.48 -5.46
N PHE A 188 8.01 -2.37 -6.17
CA PHE A 188 9.23 -2.11 -6.94
C PHE A 188 10.49 -2.14 -6.07
N HIS A 189 10.42 -1.49 -4.90
CA HIS A 189 11.59 -1.36 -4.03
C HIS A 189 11.81 -2.54 -3.09
N THR A 190 10.84 -3.43 -2.89
CA THR A 190 10.95 -4.42 -1.81
C THR A 190 10.73 -5.86 -2.23
N ALA A 191 10.12 -6.15 -3.39
CA ALA A 191 9.70 -7.51 -3.74
C ALA A 191 10.86 -8.52 -3.77
N GLU A 192 11.95 -8.17 -4.42
CA GLU A 192 13.12 -9.06 -4.53
C GLU A 192 13.74 -9.34 -3.16
N ALA A 193 13.93 -8.29 -2.35
CA ALA A 193 14.49 -8.42 -1.00
C ALA A 193 13.58 -9.20 -0.05
N ALA A 194 12.25 -9.01 -0.14
CA ALA A 194 11.29 -9.77 0.64
C ALA A 194 11.34 -11.26 0.30
N LEU A 195 11.33 -11.59 -0.98
CA LEU A 195 11.43 -12.98 -1.45
C LEU A 195 12.75 -13.64 -1.06
N ALA A 196 13.87 -12.93 -1.15
CA ALA A 196 15.18 -13.43 -0.72
C ALA A 196 15.25 -13.74 0.79
N ARG A 197 14.31 -13.22 1.57
CA ARG A 197 14.14 -13.44 3.02
C ARG A 197 13.04 -14.46 3.34
N GLU A 198 12.58 -15.22 2.36
CA GLU A 198 11.48 -16.19 2.52
C GLU A 198 10.18 -15.55 3.02
N SER A 199 9.94 -14.28 2.68
CA SER A 199 8.75 -13.49 2.96
C SER A 199 8.11 -12.96 1.69
N GLY A 200 7.22 -11.98 1.76
CA GLY A 200 6.56 -11.41 0.59
C GLY A 200 6.17 -9.94 0.77
N CYS A 201 5.72 -9.34 -0.32
CA CYS A 201 5.05 -8.04 -0.26
C CYS A 201 3.58 -8.28 0.13
N TYR A 202 3.26 -8.10 1.39
CA TYR A 202 1.92 -8.30 1.92
C TYR A 202 1.17 -6.98 2.01
N PHE A 203 -0.08 -6.98 1.55
CA PHE A 203 -0.91 -5.78 1.53
C PHE A 203 -2.23 -6.00 2.25
N TYR A 204 -2.66 -4.95 2.96
CA TYR A 204 -4.01 -4.83 3.47
C TYR A 204 -4.75 -3.79 2.62
N LEU A 205 -5.68 -4.22 1.78
CA LEU A 205 -6.38 -3.35 0.84
C LEU A 205 -7.55 -2.65 1.55
N PRO A 206 -7.53 -1.31 1.72
CA PRO A 206 -8.52 -0.61 2.51
C PRO A 206 -9.76 -0.25 1.70
N LYS A 207 -10.90 -0.19 2.40
CA LYS A 207 -12.13 0.46 1.94
C LYS A 207 -12.63 0.00 0.57
N LEU A 208 -12.47 -1.29 0.26
CA LEU A 208 -13.05 -1.89 -0.95
C LEU A 208 -14.55 -2.07 -0.76
N GLU A 209 -15.34 -1.71 -1.77
CA GLU A 209 -16.78 -1.86 -1.78
C GLU A 209 -17.27 -2.95 -2.74
N SER A 210 -16.38 -3.48 -3.55
CA SER A 210 -16.67 -4.53 -4.52
C SER A 210 -15.45 -5.45 -4.68
N HIS A 211 -15.72 -6.73 -4.98
CA HIS A 211 -14.67 -7.69 -5.35
C HIS A 211 -13.96 -7.35 -6.67
N LEU A 212 -14.51 -6.42 -7.45
CA LEU A 212 -13.91 -5.94 -8.70
C LEU A 212 -12.86 -4.85 -8.49
N GLU A 213 -12.84 -4.24 -7.32
CA GLU A 213 -11.84 -3.24 -6.94
C GLU A 213 -10.55 -3.89 -6.47
#